data_52c20a06098baecc9d2bb4e13d1a6587
#
_entry.id   52c20a06098baecc9d2bb4e13d1a6587
#
_cell.length_a   1.000
_cell.length_b   1.000
_cell.length_c   1.000
_cell.angle_alpha   90.00
_cell.angle_beta   90.00
_cell.angle_gamma   90.00
#
_symmetry.space_group_name_H-M   'P 1'
#
loop_
_entity.id
_entity.type
_entity.pdbx_description
1 polymer ?
#
loop_
_entity_poly.entity_id
_entity_poly.type
_entity_poly.pdbx_seq_one_letter_code
_entity_poly.pdbx_strand_id
1 'polypeptide(L)'
;MKAIVTGGAGFIGSNLALTLEQKGAKVIIVDDFSCGNFENLKTFKGDLVAQDVNDMNWEKLGSVDVIFHQAALTDTTVSDQKRMMYNNVEGFRKIAEYAVRKQIKLVYASSAAVYGNEPAPQIETGRLNPLNIYGYSKLVGDQLAEQMAKKSKSLIIGLRYFNVFGTGEAHKRNYASMIYQLAQQMRAGRRPRIFHDGEQSRDHIYVKDVVEANLKASQAQKSGIVNVGTGKPTTFNRIIEILNEVLGTQLAPDYFDNPYSFYQNKTQADVTHLKKLTGFEAQYSIEKGIKEYLTSFYRLAQHAAV
;
A
#
# COMPACT_ATOMS: atom_id res chain seq x y z
N MET A 1 14.17 -4.54 18.60
CA MET A 1 14.30 -3.99 17.25
C MET A 1 13.89 -2.54 17.27
N LYS A 2 14.66 -1.65 16.63
CA LYS A 2 14.30 -0.24 16.41
C LYS A 2 14.02 -0.03 14.92
N ALA A 3 12.83 0.45 14.60
CA ALA A 3 12.35 0.61 13.23
C ALA A 3 11.98 2.07 12.93
N ILE A 4 12.26 2.51 11.71
CA ILE A 4 11.69 3.74 11.16
C ILE A 4 10.57 3.36 10.20
N VAL A 5 9.42 4.04 10.30
CA VAL A 5 8.32 3.95 9.34
C VAL A 5 8.07 5.34 8.77
N THR A 6 8.45 5.57 7.51
CA THR A 6 8.10 6.82 6.83
C THR A 6 6.71 6.70 6.23
N GLY A 7 5.97 7.80 6.14
CA GLY A 7 4.55 7.76 5.78
C GLY A 7 3.71 7.04 6.84
N GLY A 8 4.16 7.11 8.11
CA GLY A 8 3.56 6.36 9.21
C GLY A 8 2.18 6.87 9.64
N ALA A 9 1.77 8.07 9.26
CA ALA A 9 0.42 8.58 9.46
C ALA A 9 -0.54 8.19 8.29
N GLY A 10 0.01 7.63 7.22
CA GLY A 10 -0.75 7.14 6.08
C GLY A 10 -1.44 5.79 6.34
N PHE A 11 -2.13 5.27 5.32
CA PHE A 11 -2.91 4.04 5.41
C PHE A 11 -2.06 2.82 5.80
N ILE A 12 -1.10 2.42 4.95
CA ILE A 12 -0.29 1.21 5.18
C ILE A 12 0.70 1.46 6.32
N GLY A 13 1.34 2.65 6.32
CA GLY A 13 2.37 3.00 7.30
C GLY A 13 1.87 2.96 8.75
N SER A 14 0.67 3.45 9.02
CA SER A 14 0.08 3.43 10.37
C SER A 14 -0.21 2.00 10.86
N ASN A 15 -0.80 1.16 10.00
CA ASN A 15 -1.04 -0.24 10.33
C ASN A 15 0.28 -0.98 10.64
N LEU A 16 1.33 -0.70 9.87
CA LEU A 16 2.65 -1.27 10.09
C LEU A 16 3.29 -0.77 11.38
N ALA A 17 3.26 0.55 11.63
CA ALA A 17 3.83 1.15 12.83
C ALA A 17 3.16 0.63 14.11
N LEU A 18 1.83 0.61 14.14
CA LEU A 18 1.07 0.07 15.27
C LEU A 18 1.33 -1.42 15.51
N THR A 19 1.43 -2.21 14.42
CA THR A 19 1.76 -3.64 14.55
C THR A 19 3.17 -3.87 15.08
N LEU A 20 4.14 -3.09 14.61
CA LEU A 20 5.52 -3.15 15.10
C LEU A 20 5.59 -2.81 16.60
N GLU A 21 4.90 -1.75 17.03
CA GLU A 21 4.82 -1.34 18.43
C GLU A 21 4.17 -2.43 19.29
N GLN A 22 3.05 -3.02 18.85
CA GLN A 22 2.40 -4.14 19.54
C GLN A 22 3.29 -5.37 19.68
N LYS A 23 4.21 -5.58 18.71
CA LYS A 23 5.23 -6.64 18.76
C LYS A 23 6.46 -6.24 19.60
N GLY A 24 6.44 -5.12 20.31
CA GLY A 24 7.50 -4.66 21.21
C GLY A 24 8.69 -3.98 20.52
N ALA A 25 8.55 -3.56 19.27
CA ALA A 25 9.58 -2.77 18.59
C ALA A 25 9.55 -1.31 19.08
N LYS A 26 10.72 -0.65 19.14
CA LYS A 26 10.80 0.80 19.22
C LYS A 26 10.58 1.38 17.84
N VAL A 27 9.52 2.14 17.66
CA VAL A 27 9.12 2.68 16.34
C VAL A 27 9.28 4.19 16.32
N ILE A 28 9.93 4.70 15.29
CA ILE A 28 9.95 6.12 14.94
C ILE A 28 9.16 6.30 13.66
N ILE A 29 8.09 7.09 13.71
CA ILE A 29 7.35 7.53 12.55
C ILE A 29 7.98 8.82 12.02
N VAL A 30 8.14 8.90 10.69
CA VAL A 30 8.48 10.14 9.96
C VAL A 30 7.36 10.40 8.96
N ASP A 31 6.64 11.52 9.12
CA ASP A 31 5.51 11.90 8.27
C ASP A 31 5.33 13.41 8.28
N ASP A 32 5.11 14.02 7.15
CA ASP A 32 4.86 15.47 7.03
C ASP A 32 3.37 15.84 7.13
N PHE A 33 2.51 14.83 7.26
CA PHE A 33 1.04 14.93 7.29
C PHE A 33 0.41 15.56 6.03
N SER A 34 1.16 15.66 4.94
CA SER A 34 0.61 16.16 3.67
C SER A 34 -0.48 15.25 3.09
N CYS A 35 -0.35 13.94 3.32
CA CYS A 35 -1.31 12.90 2.93
C CYS A 35 -1.70 11.98 4.09
N GLY A 36 -0.99 12.05 5.22
CA GLY A 36 -1.27 11.29 6.43
C GLY A 36 -2.42 11.88 7.25
N ASN A 37 -2.94 11.11 8.20
CA ASN A 37 -3.99 11.55 9.11
C ASN A 37 -3.67 11.12 10.55
N PHE A 38 -3.71 12.06 11.50
CA PHE A 38 -3.47 11.80 12.92
C PHE A 38 -4.44 10.77 13.52
N GLU A 39 -5.65 10.66 12.97
CA GLU A 39 -6.65 9.67 13.40
C GLU A 39 -6.10 8.23 13.35
N ASN A 40 -5.23 7.96 12.37
CA ASN A 40 -4.57 6.67 12.23
C ASN A 40 -3.54 6.38 13.34
N LEU A 41 -3.13 7.41 14.09
CA LEU A 41 -2.08 7.32 15.10
C LEU A 41 -2.57 7.55 16.54
N LYS A 42 -3.87 7.64 16.78
CA LYS A 42 -4.42 7.94 18.12
C LYS A 42 -3.94 7.01 19.23
N THR A 43 -3.60 5.78 18.91
CA THR A 43 -3.12 4.78 19.87
C THR A 43 -1.62 4.56 19.83
N PHE A 44 -0.90 5.20 18.91
CA PHE A 44 0.55 5.11 18.79
C PHE A 44 1.23 5.81 19.97
N LYS A 45 2.27 5.19 20.54
CA LYS A 45 2.99 5.67 21.72
C LYS A 45 4.48 5.88 21.48
N GLY A 46 4.97 5.51 20.28
CA GLY A 46 6.37 5.67 19.91
C GLY A 46 6.75 7.10 19.53
N ASP A 47 7.92 7.27 18.95
CA ASP A 47 8.43 8.58 18.54
C ASP A 47 7.84 9.03 17.21
N LEU A 48 7.46 10.30 17.10
CA LEU A 48 6.96 10.93 15.87
C LEU A 48 7.83 12.13 15.48
N VAL A 49 8.27 12.14 14.23
CA VAL A 49 8.98 13.25 13.61
C VAL A 49 8.11 13.82 12.49
N ALA A 50 7.54 15.00 12.70
CA ALA A 50 6.68 15.68 11.72
C ALA A 50 7.54 16.43 10.70
N GLN A 51 8.04 15.73 9.68
CA GLN A 51 8.97 16.29 8.69
C GLN A 51 8.89 15.56 7.35
N ASP A 52 9.09 16.29 6.25
CA ASP A 52 9.26 15.72 4.91
C ASP A 52 10.53 14.84 4.88
N VAL A 53 10.44 13.69 4.25
CA VAL A 53 11.57 12.76 4.06
C VAL A 53 12.73 13.41 3.29
N ASN A 54 12.45 14.39 2.45
CA ASN A 54 13.46 15.14 1.70
C ASN A 54 14.29 16.10 2.55
N ASP A 55 13.73 16.59 3.67
CA ASP A 55 14.36 17.57 4.55
C ASP A 55 14.92 16.93 5.83
N MET A 56 14.77 15.62 5.94
CA MET A 56 15.11 14.86 7.14
C MET A 56 16.61 14.74 7.34
N ASN A 57 17.10 15.08 8.54
CA ASN A 57 18.43 14.72 8.98
C ASN A 57 18.44 13.33 9.64
N TRP A 58 18.62 12.31 8.80
CA TRP A 58 18.58 10.91 9.23
C TRP A 58 19.60 10.53 10.29
N GLU A 59 20.74 11.21 10.36
CA GLU A 59 21.80 10.95 11.36
C GLU A 59 21.32 11.19 12.80
N LYS A 60 20.34 12.07 13.01
CA LYS A 60 19.78 12.38 14.33
C LYS A 60 18.94 11.23 14.92
N LEU A 61 18.53 10.26 14.12
CA LEU A 61 17.70 9.15 14.60
C LEU A 61 18.51 8.03 15.29
N GLY A 62 19.84 8.11 15.25
CA GLY A 62 20.74 7.14 15.86
C GLY A 62 20.71 5.78 15.14
N SER A 63 21.14 4.72 15.83
CA SER A 63 21.16 3.39 15.23
C SER A 63 19.75 2.84 15.05
N VAL A 64 19.50 2.21 13.90
CA VAL A 64 18.21 1.65 13.46
C VAL A 64 18.46 0.30 12.81
N ASP A 65 17.59 -0.67 13.06
CA ASP A 65 17.70 -2.01 12.50
C ASP A 65 17.08 -2.14 11.10
N VAL A 66 15.98 -1.39 10.88
CA VAL A 66 15.22 -1.45 9.62
C VAL A 66 14.47 -0.14 9.36
N ILE A 67 14.40 0.22 8.09
CA ILE A 67 13.56 1.31 7.58
C ILE A 67 12.45 0.70 6.71
N PHE A 68 11.21 1.02 7.04
CA PHE A 68 10.04 0.75 6.21
C PHE A 68 9.62 2.06 5.55
N HIS A 69 9.92 2.21 4.27
CA HIS A 69 9.62 3.42 3.53
C HIS A 69 8.27 3.31 2.84
N GLN A 70 7.23 3.87 3.50
CA GLN A 70 5.85 3.90 2.98
C GLN A 70 5.43 5.29 2.50
N ALA A 71 6.24 6.33 2.77
CA ALA A 71 5.96 7.70 2.31
C ALA A 71 5.98 7.78 0.78
N ALA A 72 4.89 8.26 0.21
CA ALA A 72 4.79 8.55 -1.21
C ALA A 72 3.53 9.39 -1.50
N LEU A 73 3.58 10.22 -2.52
CA LEU A 73 2.37 10.72 -3.17
C LEU A 73 1.77 9.57 -3.98
N THR A 74 0.52 9.19 -3.67
CA THR A 74 -0.16 8.03 -4.27
C THR A 74 -1.32 8.40 -5.18
N ASP A 75 -1.58 9.69 -5.36
CA ASP A 75 -2.61 10.20 -6.25
C ASP A 75 -2.19 10.00 -7.70
N THR A 76 -2.86 9.09 -8.39
CA THR A 76 -2.59 8.75 -9.80
C THR A 76 -3.11 9.80 -10.79
N THR A 77 -3.85 10.81 -10.31
CA THR A 77 -4.44 11.89 -11.11
C THR A 77 -3.63 13.18 -11.06
N VAL A 78 -2.58 13.24 -10.22
CA VAL A 78 -1.70 14.42 -10.11
C VAL A 78 -1.04 14.71 -11.45
N SER A 79 -1.23 15.93 -11.95
CA SER A 79 -0.59 16.44 -13.16
C SER A 79 0.79 17.06 -12.89
N ASP A 80 1.11 17.44 -11.66
CA ASP A 80 2.40 17.99 -11.27
C ASP A 80 3.47 16.88 -11.20
N GLN A 81 4.07 16.62 -12.37
CA GLN A 81 5.11 15.61 -12.51
C GLN A 81 6.36 15.93 -11.69
N LYS A 82 6.74 17.21 -11.59
CA LYS A 82 7.91 17.64 -10.81
C LYS A 82 7.73 17.29 -9.34
N ARG A 83 6.58 17.64 -8.77
CA ARG A 83 6.25 17.32 -7.38
C ARG A 83 6.23 15.82 -7.14
N MET A 84 5.62 15.04 -8.05
CA MET A 84 5.59 13.58 -7.95
C MET A 84 6.99 12.98 -7.93
N MET A 85 7.85 13.38 -8.87
CA MET A 85 9.21 12.86 -8.96
C MET A 85 10.07 13.30 -7.77
N TYR A 86 9.95 14.55 -7.31
CA TYR A 86 10.69 15.03 -6.15
C TYR A 86 10.34 14.24 -4.88
N ASN A 87 9.05 14.06 -4.60
CA ASN A 87 8.63 13.35 -3.40
C ASN A 87 8.92 11.84 -3.47
N ASN A 88 8.56 11.20 -4.59
CA ASN A 88 8.64 9.74 -4.66
C ASN A 88 10.03 9.22 -5.02
N VAL A 89 10.81 9.97 -5.80
CA VAL A 89 12.12 9.50 -6.29
C VAL A 89 13.25 10.08 -5.47
N GLU A 90 13.31 11.40 -5.27
CA GLU A 90 14.40 12.00 -4.49
C GLU A 90 14.27 11.66 -2.99
N GLY A 91 13.04 11.63 -2.46
CA GLY A 91 12.80 11.14 -1.10
C GLY A 91 13.29 9.72 -0.91
N PHE A 92 12.95 8.81 -1.84
CA PHE A 92 13.44 7.43 -1.82
C PHE A 92 14.96 7.36 -1.94
N ARG A 93 15.58 8.13 -2.87
CA ARG A 93 17.03 8.16 -3.07
C ARG A 93 17.77 8.47 -1.77
N LYS A 94 17.38 9.56 -1.08
CA LYS A 94 18.02 9.99 0.17
C LYS A 94 17.95 8.92 1.26
N ILE A 95 16.79 8.28 1.40
CA ILE A 95 16.60 7.19 2.37
C ILE A 95 17.43 5.98 2.01
N ALA A 96 17.43 5.57 0.75
CA ALA A 96 18.17 4.40 0.29
C ALA A 96 19.69 4.61 0.41
N GLU A 97 20.20 5.80 0.09
CA GLU A 97 21.60 6.17 0.30
C GLU A 97 21.99 6.13 1.79
N TYR A 98 21.12 6.64 2.67
CA TYR A 98 21.33 6.55 4.11
C TYR A 98 21.35 5.09 4.58
N ALA A 99 20.38 4.28 4.15
CA ALA A 99 20.30 2.88 4.52
C ALA A 99 21.54 2.10 4.06
N VAL A 100 22.00 2.33 2.84
CA VAL A 100 23.22 1.71 2.27
C VAL A 100 24.45 2.13 3.07
N ARG A 101 24.65 3.43 3.32
CA ARG A 101 25.80 3.95 4.06
C ARG A 101 25.89 3.40 5.49
N LYS A 102 24.74 3.20 6.15
CA LYS A 102 24.64 2.68 7.53
C LYS A 102 24.45 1.16 7.62
N GLN A 103 24.36 0.48 6.47
CA GLN A 103 24.06 -0.95 6.39
C GLN A 103 22.74 -1.35 7.09
N ILE A 104 21.73 -0.47 7.00
CA ILE A 104 20.39 -0.68 7.53
C ILE A 104 19.55 -1.42 6.49
N LYS A 105 18.67 -2.32 6.93
CA LYS A 105 17.69 -2.97 6.06
C LYS A 105 16.66 -1.96 5.58
N LEU A 106 16.33 -1.99 4.29
CA LEU A 106 15.32 -1.12 3.68
C LEU A 106 14.24 -1.97 3.02
N VAL A 107 13.00 -1.82 3.48
CA VAL A 107 11.80 -2.35 2.82
C VAL A 107 10.99 -1.15 2.33
N TYR A 108 10.65 -1.10 1.04
CA TYR A 108 9.97 0.08 0.50
C TYR A 108 8.72 -0.27 -0.32
N ALA A 109 7.77 0.66 -0.31
CA ALA A 109 6.53 0.58 -1.07
C ALA A 109 6.77 0.91 -2.55
N SER A 110 6.78 -0.12 -3.40
CA SER A 110 6.58 -0.01 -4.83
C SER A 110 5.10 -0.24 -5.17
N SER A 111 4.73 -0.43 -6.42
CA SER A 111 3.34 -0.51 -6.86
C SER A 111 3.17 -1.37 -8.10
N ALA A 112 2.04 -2.07 -8.21
CA ALA A 112 1.61 -2.73 -9.44
C ALA A 112 1.36 -1.72 -10.60
N ALA A 113 1.28 -0.42 -10.32
CA ALA A 113 1.17 0.61 -11.36
C ALA A 113 2.36 0.64 -12.32
N VAL A 114 3.49 0.02 -11.98
CA VAL A 114 4.66 -0.13 -12.87
C VAL A 114 4.35 -0.99 -14.09
N TYR A 115 3.37 -1.89 -14.00
CA TYR A 115 3.00 -2.78 -15.10
C TYR A 115 2.11 -2.11 -16.16
N GLY A 116 1.35 -1.07 -15.80
CA GLY A 116 0.40 -0.45 -16.71
C GLY A 116 -0.65 -1.45 -17.20
N ASN A 117 -0.81 -1.56 -18.52
CA ASN A 117 -1.78 -2.47 -19.16
C ASN A 117 -1.18 -3.83 -19.55
N GLU A 118 -0.04 -4.21 -19.01
CA GLU A 118 0.51 -5.54 -19.31
C GLU A 118 -0.43 -6.66 -18.84
N PRO A 119 -0.51 -7.76 -19.59
CA PRO A 119 -1.48 -8.83 -19.31
C PRO A 119 -1.27 -9.48 -17.96
N ALA A 120 -2.35 -9.93 -17.36
CA ALA A 120 -2.34 -10.71 -16.13
C ALA A 120 -2.07 -12.22 -16.41
N PRO A 121 -1.39 -12.94 -15.50
CA PRO A 121 -0.79 -12.45 -14.27
C PRO A 121 0.47 -11.59 -14.52
N GLN A 122 0.62 -10.50 -13.76
CA GLN A 122 1.83 -9.69 -13.80
C GLN A 122 2.95 -10.39 -13.05
N ILE A 123 4.10 -10.55 -13.72
CA ILE A 123 5.32 -11.16 -13.17
C ILE A 123 6.43 -10.11 -13.05
N GLU A 124 7.31 -10.23 -12.04
CA GLU A 124 8.34 -9.21 -11.76
C GLU A 124 9.38 -9.06 -12.88
N THR A 125 9.64 -10.14 -13.62
CA THR A 125 10.55 -10.18 -14.79
C THR A 125 9.88 -9.79 -16.09
N GLY A 126 8.56 -9.49 -16.06
CA GLY A 126 7.79 -9.08 -17.22
C GLY A 126 8.10 -7.63 -17.63
N ARG A 127 7.43 -7.22 -18.70
CA ARG A 127 7.53 -5.85 -19.18
C ARG A 127 6.95 -4.88 -18.17
N LEU A 128 7.59 -3.73 -17.99
CA LEU A 128 7.15 -2.62 -17.16
C LEU A 128 6.78 -1.45 -18.06
N ASN A 129 5.53 -0.99 -17.99
CA ASN A 129 4.98 0.01 -18.92
C ASN A 129 4.01 0.95 -18.17
N PRO A 130 4.51 1.77 -17.23
CA PRO A 130 3.65 2.64 -16.42
C PRO A 130 2.89 3.64 -17.27
N LEU A 131 1.59 3.82 -16.98
CA LEU A 131 0.68 4.68 -17.74
C LEU A 131 0.54 6.10 -17.18
N ASN A 132 1.09 6.38 -16.03
CA ASN A 132 1.05 7.69 -15.38
C ASN A 132 2.34 7.98 -14.63
N ILE A 133 2.51 9.25 -14.21
CA ILE A 133 3.71 9.71 -13.53
C ILE A 133 3.92 9.00 -12.18
N TYR A 134 2.86 8.59 -11.48
CA TYR A 134 2.97 7.81 -10.25
C TYR A 134 3.62 6.45 -10.52
N GLY A 135 3.08 5.68 -11.46
CA GLY A 135 3.67 4.39 -11.86
C GLY A 135 5.12 4.53 -12.34
N TYR A 136 5.40 5.59 -13.11
CA TYR A 136 6.76 5.89 -13.54
C TYR A 136 7.70 6.21 -12.36
N SER A 137 7.24 7.00 -11.37
CA SER A 137 8.04 7.29 -10.17
C SER A 137 8.41 6.02 -9.38
N LYS A 138 7.47 5.05 -9.30
CA LYS A 138 7.71 3.77 -8.65
C LYS A 138 8.69 2.89 -9.44
N LEU A 139 8.60 2.90 -10.77
CA LEU A 139 9.57 2.22 -11.64
C LEU A 139 10.99 2.78 -11.47
N VAL A 140 11.15 4.10 -11.43
CA VAL A 140 12.45 4.73 -11.18
C VAL A 140 12.98 4.35 -9.79
N GLY A 141 12.10 4.31 -8.77
CA GLY A 141 12.46 3.83 -7.43
C GLY A 141 12.96 2.38 -7.44
N ASP A 142 12.29 1.49 -8.17
CA ASP A 142 12.70 0.09 -8.33
C ASP A 142 14.09 -0.01 -9.00
N GLN A 143 14.33 0.75 -10.06
CA GLN A 143 15.63 0.79 -10.76
C GLN A 143 16.77 1.31 -9.84
N LEU A 144 16.51 2.33 -9.03
CA LEU A 144 17.47 2.84 -8.05
C LEU A 144 17.77 1.78 -6.98
N ALA A 145 16.75 1.10 -6.47
CA ALA A 145 16.90 0.04 -5.48
C ALA A 145 17.78 -1.12 -6.01
N GLU A 146 17.55 -1.56 -7.24
CA GLU A 146 18.36 -2.60 -7.89
C GLU A 146 19.82 -2.17 -8.05
N GLN A 147 20.05 -0.94 -8.48
CA GLN A 147 21.42 -0.40 -8.63
C GLN A 147 22.16 -0.34 -7.28
N MET A 148 21.47 0.10 -6.23
CA MET A 148 22.05 0.20 -4.89
C MET A 148 22.28 -1.18 -4.26
N ALA A 149 21.35 -2.12 -4.42
CA ALA A 149 21.49 -3.48 -3.93
C ALA A 149 22.69 -4.22 -4.55
N LYS A 150 23.00 -3.98 -5.83
CA LYS A 150 24.18 -4.54 -6.51
C LYS A 150 25.51 -4.00 -5.96
N LYS A 151 25.51 -2.76 -5.43
CA LYS A 151 26.71 -2.07 -4.94
C LYS A 151 26.89 -2.11 -3.42
N SER A 152 25.98 -2.76 -2.70
CA SER A 152 25.91 -2.73 -1.24
C SER A 152 25.60 -4.10 -0.66
N LYS A 153 25.96 -4.28 0.62
CA LYS A 153 25.56 -5.45 1.42
C LYS A 153 24.23 -5.24 2.14
N SER A 154 23.66 -4.05 2.06
CA SER A 154 22.37 -3.75 2.70
C SER A 154 21.25 -4.53 2.03
N LEU A 155 20.34 -5.07 2.84
CA LEU A 155 19.13 -5.69 2.35
C LEU A 155 18.17 -4.59 1.84
N ILE A 156 17.82 -4.61 0.56
CA ILE A 156 16.86 -3.67 -0.04
C ILE A 156 15.77 -4.49 -0.72
N ILE A 157 14.52 -4.34 -0.24
CA ILE A 157 13.37 -5.08 -0.78
C ILE A 157 12.27 -4.14 -1.19
N GLY A 158 11.87 -4.21 -2.45
CA GLY A 158 10.73 -3.50 -3.02
C GLY A 158 9.48 -4.38 -3.02
N LEU A 159 8.38 -3.81 -2.54
CA LEU A 159 7.08 -4.46 -2.47
C LEU A 159 6.13 -3.78 -3.44
N ARG A 160 5.87 -4.39 -4.60
CA ARG A 160 4.89 -3.92 -5.59
C ARG A 160 3.49 -4.27 -5.09
N TYR A 161 2.89 -3.36 -4.33
CA TYR A 161 1.54 -3.57 -3.81
C TYR A 161 0.52 -3.57 -4.93
N PHE A 162 -0.36 -4.57 -4.90
CA PHE A 162 -1.59 -4.61 -5.68
C PHE A 162 -2.69 -3.81 -4.96
N ASN A 163 -3.96 -4.09 -5.17
CA ASN A 163 -5.04 -3.26 -4.66
C ASN A 163 -5.26 -3.46 -3.15
N VAL A 164 -4.54 -2.71 -2.33
CA VAL A 164 -4.65 -2.78 -0.87
C VAL A 164 -5.93 -2.12 -0.38
N PHE A 165 -6.62 -2.77 0.55
CA PHE A 165 -7.81 -2.25 1.24
C PHE A 165 -7.78 -2.53 2.73
N GLY A 166 -8.51 -1.74 3.53
CA GLY A 166 -8.68 -2.02 4.95
C GLY A 166 -8.67 -0.80 5.86
N THR A 167 -8.59 -1.06 7.17
CA THR A 167 -8.66 -0.04 8.22
C THR A 167 -7.55 1.00 8.05
N GLY A 168 -7.91 2.28 8.19
CA GLY A 168 -7.00 3.41 8.07
C GLY A 168 -6.99 4.09 6.70
N GLU A 169 -7.75 3.61 5.70
CA GLU A 169 -7.80 4.23 4.37
C GLU A 169 -8.83 5.36 4.21
N ALA A 170 -9.74 5.54 5.17
CA ALA A 170 -10.87 6.47 5.05
C ALA A 170 -10.46 7.93 4.74
N HIS A 171 -9.33 8.38 5.26
CA HIS A 171 -8.80 9.73 5.02
C HIS A 171 -8.42 9.97 3.55
N LYS A 172 -8.17 8.91 2.78
CA LYS A 172 -7.83 9.01 1.34
C LYS A 172 -9.04 9.45 0.48
N ARG A 173 -10.25 9.44 1.02
CA ARG A 173 -11.48 9.88 0.32
C ARG A 173 -11.62 9.21 -1.05
N ASN A 174 -11.57 9.97 -2.14
CA ASN A 174 -11.73 9.46 -3.51
C ASN A 174 -10.57 8.55 -3.98
N TYR A 175 -9.44 8.53 -3.27
CA TYR A 175 -8.29 7.65 -3.54
C TYR A 175 -8.25 6.40 -2.64
N ALA A 176 -9.25 6.25 -1.77
CA ALA A 176 -9.46 5.02 -1.03
C ALA A 176 -9.84 3.87 -1.98
N SER A 177 -9.71 2.64 -1.52
CA SER A 177 -10.05 1.46 -2.33
C SER A 177 -11.50 1.50 -2.83
N MET A 178 -11.76 0.86 -3.97
CA MET A 178 -13.14 0.73 -4.46
C MET A 178 -14.03 -0.03 -3.46
N ILE A 179 -13.47 -0.95 -2.66
CA ILE A 179 -14.20 -1.63 -1.59
C ILE A 179 -14.73 -0.62 -0.59
N TYR A 180 -13.90 0.34 -0.15
CA TYR A 180 -14.34 1.42 0.74
C TYR A 180 -15.39 2.31 0.10
N GLN A 181 -15.16 2.75 -1.13
CA GLN A 181 -16.07 3.66 -1.83
C GLN A 181 -17.45 3.04 -2.07
N LEU A 182 -17.49 1.78 -2.53
CA LEU A 182 -18.73 1.04 -2.71
C LEU A 182 -19.46 0.81 -1.37
N ALA A 183 -18.73 0.40 -0.33
CA ALA A 183 -19.30 0.25 1.00
C ALA A 183 -19.94 1.55 1.53
N GLN A 184 -19.31 2.72 1.30
CA GLN A 184 -19.88 4.01 1.71
C GLN A 184 -21.17 4.35 0.93
N GLN A 185 -21.22 4.07 -0.38
CA GLN A 185 -22.43 4.26 -1.18
C GLN A 185 -23.59 3.39 -0.65
N MET A 186 -23.31 2.09 -0.44
CA MET A 186 -24.31 1.11 0.01
C MET A 186 -24.80 1.41 1.42
N ARG A 187 -23.93 1.83 2.34
CA ARG A 187 -24.33 2.28 3.69
C ARG A 187 -25.22 3.52 3.67
N ALA A 188 -25.06 4.39 2.68
CA ALA A 188 -25.94 5.54 2.47
C ALA A 188 -27.25 5.18 1.75
N GLY A 189 -27.57 3.89 1.57
CA GLY A 189 -28.76 3.41 0.87
C GLY A 189 -28.70 3.63 -0.66
N ARG A 190 -27.54 3.98 -1.19
CA ARG A 190 -27.37 4.26 -2.63
C ARG A 190 -26.89 2.99 -3.35
N ARG A 191 -27.35 2.79 -4.58
CA ARG A 191 -26.84 1.74 -5.46
C ARG A 191 -25.35 1.95 -5.72
N PRO A 192 -24.51 0.90 -5.57
CA PRO A 192 -23.08 1.00 -5.83
C PRO A 192 -22.81 1.22 -7.33
N ARG A 193 -22.07 2.28 -7.65
CA ARG A 193 -21.78 2.65 -9.04
C ARG A 193 -20.48 2.04 -9.51
N ILE A 194 -20.53 1.29 -10.62
CA ILE A 194 -19.36 0.63 -11.22
C ILE A 194 -19.38 0.76 -12.76
N PHE A 195 -18.19 0.64 -13.38
CA PHE A 195 -18.04 0.75 -14.81
C PHE A 195 -18.57 -0.50 -15.55
N HIS A 196 -19.08 -0.29 -16.73
CA HIS A 196 -19.51 -1.35 -17.67
C HIS A 196 -20.47 -2.34 -17.03
N ASP A 197 -20.10 -3.63 -17.07
CA ASP A 197 -20.86 -4.77 -16.55
C ASP A 197 -20.36 -5.28 -15.19
N GLY A 198 -19.33 -4.64 -14.62
CA GLY A 198 -18.76 -5.03 -13.32
C GLY A 198 -17.85 -6.27 -13.35
N GLU A 199 -17.55 -6.82 -14.52
CA GLU A 199 -16.71 -8.02 -14.68
C GLU A 199 -15.20 -7.71 -14.68
N GLN A 200 -14.81 -6.44 -14.73
CA GLN A 200 -13.42 -6.06 -14.50
C GLN A 200 -12.99 -6.51 -13.10
N SER A 201 -11.76 -7.02 -12.99
CA SER A 201 -11.29 -7.65 -11.76
C SER A 201 -9.96 -7.08 -11.27
N ARG A 202 -9.77 -7.10 -9.97
CA ARG A 202 -8.53 -6.66 -9.31
C ARG A 202 -8.07 -7.71 -8.30
N ASP A 203 -6.76 -7.83 -8.17
CA ASP A 203 -6.15 -8.56 -7.07
C ASP A 203 -6.16 -7.65 -5.83
N HIS A 204 -7.15 -7.86 -4.98
CA HIS A 204 -7.31 -7.13 -3.73
C HIS A 204 -6.61 -7.85 -2.60
N ILE A 205 -5.81 -7.12 -1.83
CA ILE A 205 -5.11 -7.65 -0.65
C ILE A 205 -5.46 -6.84 0.60
N TYR A 206 -5.76 -7.55 1.69
CA TYR A 206 -6.10 -6.90 2.95
C TYR A 206 -4.86 -6.31 3.63
N VAL A 207 -5.00 -5.13 4.25
CA VAL A 207 -3.88 -4.39 4.83
C VAL A 207 -3.08 -5.17 5.85
N LYS A 208 -3.70 -6.08 6.61
CA LYS A 208 -2.97 -6.94 7.57
C LYS A 208 -2.01 -7.89 6.87
N ASP A 209 -2.38 -8.44 5.72
CA ASP A 209 -1.48 -9.26 4.90
C ASP A 209 -0.32 -8.42 4.34
N VAL A 210 -0.58 -7.16 3.95
CA VAL A 210 0.47 -6.23 3.51
C VAL A 210 1.45 -5.92 4.65
N VAL A 211 0.95 -5.72 5.86
CA VAL A 211 1.79 -5.54 7.05
C VAL A 211 2.67 -6.77 7.29
N GLU A 212 2.10 -7.96 7.26
CA GLU A 212 2.88 -9.19 7.46
C GLU A 212 3.89 -9.41 6.33
N ALA A 213 3.55 -9.08 5.07
CA ALA A 213 4.50 -9.11 3.95
C ALA A 213 5.71 -8.18 4.20
N ASN A 214 5.49 -6.97 4.73
CA ASN A 214 6.58 -6.06 5.12
C ASN A 214 7.48 -6.67 6.20
N LEU A 215 6.87 -7.24 7.25
CA LEU A 215 7.62 -7.87 8.35
C LEU A 215 8.45 -9.05 7.85
N LYS A 216 7.88 -9.91 7.01
CA LYS A 216 8.59 -11.04 6.39
C LYS A 216 9.70 -10.58 5.43
N ALA A 217 9.44 -9.53 4.64
CA ALA A 217 10.45 -8.93 3.77
C ALA A 217 11.67 -8.43 4.55
N SER A 218 11.48 -7.82 5.72
CA SER A 218 12.60 -7.36 6.56
C SER A 218 13.48 -8.49 7.12
N GLN A 219 13.01 -9.74 7.05
CA GLN A 219 13.72 -10.94 7.50
C GLN A 219 14.37 -11.72 6.36
N ALA A 220 14.13 -11.32 5.10
CA ALA A 220 14.71 -12.00 3.93
C ALA A 220 16.23 -11.94 3.95
N GLN A 221 16.86 -12.88 3.22
CA GLN A 221 18.32 -13.01 3.18
C GLN A 221 18.95 -12.38 1.93
N LYS A 222 18.12 -11.96 0.97
CA LYS A 222 18.57 -11.38 -0.30
C LYS A 222 17.68 -10.21 -0.68
N SER A 223 18.29 -9.20 -1.30
CA SER A 223 17.56 -8.10 -1.92
C SER A 223 16.73 -8.57 -3.12
N GLY A 224 15.63 -7.88 -3.39
CA GLY A 224 14.76 -8.17 -4.52
C GLY A 224 13.56 -7.25 -4.58
N ILE A 225 12.82 -7.35 -5.68
CA ILE A 225 11.55 -6.67 -5.87
C ILE A 225 10.50 -7.74 -6.11
N VAL A 226 9.39 -7.69 -5.39
CA VAL A 226 8.36 -8.73 -5.41
C VAL A 226 6.96 -8.14 -5.43
N ASN A 227 6.05 -8.85 -6.07
CA ASN A 227 4.62 -8.53 -6.06
C ASN A 227 4.00 -8.87 -4.71
N VAL A 228 3.16 -7.98 -4.20
CA VAL A 228 2.37 -8.21 -2.98
C VAL A 228 0.90 -8.13 -3.32
N GLY A 229 0.30 -9.27 -3.51
CA GLY A 229 -1.08 -9.53 -3.84
C GLY A 229 -1.50 -10.89 -3.29
N THR A 230 -2.68 -11.35 -3.67
CA THR A 230 -3.19 -12.68 -3.31
C THR A 230 -3.04 -13.70 -4.45
N GLY A 231 -2.80 -13.25 -5.67
CA GLY A 231 -2.85 -14.06 -6.89
C GLY A 231 -4.28 -14.45 -7.29
N LYS A 232 -5.31 -13.94 -6.61
CA LYS A 232 -6.74 -14.28 -6.80
C LYS A 232 -7.54 -13.01 -7.08
N PRO A 233 -7.67 -12.62 -8.36
CA PRO A 233 -8.47 -11.45 -8.71
C PRO A 233 -9.95 -11.66 -8.43
N THR A 234 -10.63 -10.59 -8.01
CA THR A 234 -12.07 -10.58 -7.71
C THR A 234 -12.76 -9.53 -8.58
N THR A 235 -13.91 -9.87 -9.18
CA THR A 235 -14.72 -8.92 -9.97
C THR A 235 -15.43 -7.92 -9.06
N PHE A 236 -15.77 -6.75 -9.60
CA PHE A 236 -16.53 -5.77 -8.81
C PHE A 236 -17.95 -6.24 -8.50
N ASN A 237 -18.56 -7.05 -9.38
CA ASN A 237 -19.84 -7.69 -9.08
C ASN A 237 -19.73 -8.57 -7.82
N ARG A 238 -18.69 -9.42 -7.74
CA ARG A 238 -18.47 -10.26 -6.56
C ARG A 238 -18.22 -9.43 -5.30
N ILE A 239 -17.49 -8.31 -5.41
CA ILE A 239 -17.30 -7.39 -4.26
C ILE A 239 -18.65 -6.84 -3.79
N ILE A 240 -19.54 -6.43 -4.69
CA ILE A 240 -20.87 -5.92 -4.33
C ILE A 240 -21.72 -7.00 -3.66
N GLU A 241 -21.66 -8.24 -4.14
CA GLU A 241 -22.35 -9.37 -3.47
C GLU A 241 -21.86 -9.52 -2.01
N ILE A 242 -20.53 -9.57 -1.79
CA ILE A 242 -19.94 -9.67 -0.47
C ILE A 242 -20.34 -8.47 0.42
N LEU A 243 -20.34 -7.26 -0.14
CA LEU A 243 -20.77 -6.06 0.57
C LEU A 243 -22.24 -6.14 0.96
N ASN A 244 -23.14 -6.62 0.09
CA ASN A 244 -24.55 -6.86 0.41
C ASN A 244 -24.70 -7.86 1.56
N GLU A 245 -23.97 -8.98 1.51
CA GLU A 245 -23.97 -9.99 2.58
C GLU A 245 -23.53 -9.38 3.92
N VAL A 246 -22.44 -8.62 3.94
CA VAL A 246 -21.86 -8.06 5.17
C VAL A 246 -22.70 -6.89 5.73
N LEU A 247 -23.29 -6.08 4.86
CA LEU A 247 -24.08 -4.91 5.23
C LEU A 247 -25.57 -5.25 5.50
N GLY A 248 -26.01 -6.47 5.16
CA GLY A 248 -27.42 -6.86 5.24
C GLY A 248 -28.31 -6.11 4.26
N THR A 249 -27.79 -5.78 3.06
CA THR A 249 -28.49 -5.06 1.99
C THR A 249 -28.69 -5.94 0.76
N GLN A 250 -29.52 -5.48 -0.18
CA GLN A 250 -29.78 -6.17 -1.47
C GLN A 250 -29.75 -5.13 -2.62
N LEU A 251 -28.74 -4.24 -2.59
CA LEU A 251 -28.61 -3.16 -3.57
C LEU A 251 -28.00 -3.69 -4.86
N ALA A 252 -28.73 -3.54 -5.96
CA ALA A 252 -28.21 -3.84 -7.30
C ALA A 252 -27.22 -2.78 -7.75
N PRO A 253 -26.17 -3.15 -8.52
CA PRO A 253 -25.23 -2.19 -9.06
C PRO A 253 -25.89 -1.19 -10.01
N ASP A 254 -25.34 0.01 -10.07
CA ASP A 254 -25.63 1.05 -11.05
C ASP A 254 -24.45 1.10 -12.04
N TYR A 255 -24.66 0.51 -13.23
CA TYR A 255 -23.64 0.44 -14.25
C TYR A 255 -23.60 1.72 -15.07
N PHE A 256 -22.39 2.20 -15.39
CA PHE A 256 -22.18 3.39 -16.22
C PHE A 256 -20.95 3.25 -17.11
N ASP A 257 -20.89 4.06 -18.17
CA ASP A 257 -19.78 4.03 -19.12
C ASP A 257 -18.49 4.53 -18.48
N ASN A 258 -17.38 3.89 -18.86
CA ASN A 258 -16.08 4.28 -18.38
C ASN A 258 -15.64 5.62 -19.01
N PRO A 259 -15.45 6.69 -18.24
CA PRO A 259 -15.04 7.98 -18.78
C PRO A 259 -13.53 8.06 -19.10
N TYR A 260 -12.73 7.04 -18.73
CA TYR A 260 -11.28 7.06 -18.89
C TYR A 260 -10.87 6.43 -20.22
N SER A 261 -9.92 7.05 -20.90
CA SER A 261 -9.38 6.59 -22.18
C SER A 261 -8.57 5.29 -22.08
N PHE A 262 -8.03 4.99 -20.89
CA PHE A 262 -7.41 3.70 -20.61
C PHE A 262 -7.84 3.20 -19.24
N TYR A 263 -8.17 1.92 -19.23
CA TYR A 263 -8.62 1.25 -18.03
C TYR A 263 -8.08 -0.17 -18.01
N GLN A 264 -7.50 -0.57 -16.92
CA GLN A 264 -6.95 -1.90 -16.73
C GLN A 264 -8.09 -2.85 -16.36
N ASN A 265 -8.45 -3.78 -17.26
CA ASN A 265 -9.57 -4.70 -17.00
C ASN A 265 -9.26 -5.76 -15.96
N LYS A 266 -8.00 -6.23 -15.89
CA LYS A 266 -7.60 -7.28 -14.94
C LYS A 266 -6.24 -7.02 -14.35
N THR A 267 -6.13 -7.11 -13.01
CA THR A 267 -4.84 -7.21 -12.31
C THR A 267 -4.77 -8.51 -11.53
N GLN A 268 -3.63 -9.18 -11.57
CA GLN A 268 -3.37 -10.42 -10.83
C GLN A 268 -1.88 -10.54 -10.57
N ALA A 269 -1.47 -10.58 -9.32
CA ALA A 269 -0.07 -10.80 -8.95
C ALA A 269 0.35 -12.25 -9.23
N ASP A 270 1.49 -12.46 -9.86
CA ASP A 270 2.22 -13.69 -9.61
C ASP A 270 2.93 -13.53 -8.25
N VAL A 271 2.60 -14.39 -7.29
CA VAL A 271 3.13 -14.34 -5.91
C VAL A 271 4.23 -15.37 -5.64
N THR A 272 4.67 -16.06 -6.67
CA THR A 272 5.67 -17.13 -6.57
C THR A 272 6.99 -16.60 -6.03
N HIS A 273 7.44 -15.44 -6.53
CA HIS A 273 8.68 -14.83 -6.09
C HIS A 273 8.60 -14.30 -4.65
N LEU A 274 7.48 -13.70 -4.26
CA LEU A 274 7.23 -13.26 -2.89
C LEU A 274 7.35 -14.43 -1.90
N LYS A 275 6.66 -15.54 -2.18
CA LYS A 275 6.72 -16.75 -1.35
C LYS A 275 8.14 -17.29 -1.25
N LYS A 276 8.86 -17.38 -2.37
CA LYS A 276 10.24 -17.87 -2.41
C LYS A 276 11.22 -16.98 -1.62
N LEU A 277 11.07 -15.64 -1.72
CA LEU A 277 11.99 -14.69 -1.12
C LEU A 277 11.73 -14.49 0.39
N THR A 278 10.48 -14.50 0.80
CA THR A 278 10.06 -14.08 2.15
C THR A 278 9.37 -15.17 2.96
N GLY A 279 8.91 -16.25 2.32
CA GLY A 279 8.05 -17.26 2.93
C GLY A 279 6.62 -16.76 3.22
N PHE A 280 6.24 -15.56 2.71
CA PHE A 280 4.92 -15.00 2.94
C PHE A 280 3.87 -15.59 1.97
N GLU A 281 2.68 -15.83 2.50
CA GLU A 281 1.45 -16.12 1.77
C GLU A 281 0.29 -15.36 2.41
N ALA A 282 -0.59 -14.79 1.59
CA ALA A 282 -1.77 -14.07 2.07
C ALA A 282 -2.72 -15.00 2.83
N GLN A 283 -3.18 -14.58 4.00
CA GLN A 283 -4.02 -15.35 4.93
C GLN A 283 -5.49 -14.91 4.90
N TYR A 284 -5.79 -13.79 4.27
CA TYR A 284 -7.13 -13.28 4.17
C TYR A 284 -7.72 -13.54 2.79
N SER A 285 -8.85 -14.27 2.74
CA SER A 285 -9.70 -14.22 1.55
C SER A 285 -10.36 -12.84 1.46
N ILE A 286 -10.87 -12.50 0.28
CA ILE A 286 -11.57 -11.22 0.07
C ILE A 286 -12.78 -11.07 1.01
N GLU A 287 -13.55 -12.14 1.21
CA GLU A 287 -14.71 -12.18 2.11
C GLU A 287 -14.30 -11.92 3.57
N LYS A 288 -13.27 -12.64 4.04
CA LYS A 288 -12.75 -12.48 5.40
C LYS A 288 -12.21 -11.06 5.62
N GLY A 289 -11.47 -10.53 4.65
CA GLY A 289 -10.90 -9.18 4.74
C GLY A 289 -11.98 -8.10 4.77
N ILE A 290 -12.97 -8.16 3.89
CA ILE A 290 -14.10 -7.20 3.85
C ILE A 290 -14.92 -7.28 5.14
N LYS A 291 -15.27 -8.48 5.60
CA LYS A 291 -16.04 -8.66 6.84
C LYS A 291 -15.30 -8.06 8.03
N GLU A 292 -14.02 -8.36 8.20
CA GLU A 292 -13.23 -7.83 9.31
C GLU A 292 -13.08 -6.31 9.23
N TYR A 293 -12.80 -5.78 8.03
CA TYR A 293 -12.68 -4.36 7.79
C TYR A 293 -13.94 -3.59 8.19
N LEU A 294 -15.09 -4.01 7.68
CA LEU A 294 -16.35 -3.33 7.97
C LEU A 294 -16.76 -3.48 9.44
N THR A 295 -16.54 -4.64 10.07
CA THR A 295 -16.81 -4.83 11.50
C THR A 295 -15.97 -3.88 12.37
N SER A 296 -14.69 -3.70 12.06
CA SER A 296 -13.82 -2.77 12.78
C SER A 296 -14.26 -1.31 12.60
N PHE A 297 -14.68 -0.96 11.39
CA PHE A 297 -15.20 0.37 11.07
C PHE A 297 -16.49 0.71 11.82
N TYR A 298 -17.41 -0.27 11.99
CA TYR A 298 -18.63 -0.08 12.77
C TYR A 298 -18.36 0.16 14.24
N ARG A 299 -17.41 -0.55 14.85
CA ARG A 299 -17.03 -0.34 16.26
C ARG A 299 -16.47 1.06 16.50
N LEU A 300 -15.64 1.54 15.60
CA LEU A 300 -15.06 2.90 15.69
C LEU A 300 -16.14 4.00 15.55
N ALA A 301 -17.12 3.81 14.65
CA ALA A 301 -18.19 4.79 14.44
C ALA A 301 -19.16 4.86 15.65
N GLN A 302 -19.38 3.77 16.36
CA GLN A 302 -20.22 3.77 17.59
C GLN A 302 -19.52 4.48 18.76
N HIS A 303 -18.19 4.42 18.85
CA HIS A 303 -17.43 5.10 19.91
C HIS A 303 -17.18 6.59 19.63
N ALA A 304 -17.34 7.03 18.38
CA ALA A 304 -17.24 8.47 18.02
C ALA A 304 -18.58 9.23 18.16
N ALA A 305 -19.69 8.52 18.40
CA ALA A 305 -21.02 9.10 18.57
C ALA A 305 -21.42 9.25 20.05
N VAL A 306 -20.54 8.97 20.99
CA VAL A 306 -20.65 9.20 22.45
C VAL A 306 -19.64 10.27 22.85
#